data_9d76ac3c18ef8004cac76256b0ea82a5
#
_entry.id   9d76ac3c18ef8004cac76256b0ea82a5
#
_cell.length_a   1.000
_cell.length_b   1.000
_cell.length_c   1.000
_cell.angle_alpha   90.00
_cell.angle_beta   90.00
_cell.angle_gamma   90.00
#
_symmetry.space_group_name_H-M   'P 1'
#
loop_
_entity.id
_entity.type
_entity.pdbx_description
1 polymer ?
#
loop_
_entity_poly.entity_id
_entity_poly.type
_entity_poly.pdbx_seq_one_letter_code
_entity_poly.pdbx_strand_id
1 'polypeptide(L)'
;MNQRIRVVVDGAVAGVIGAVVIALWYVIFDAAAGRPLNSAGALAATLFGPVRASQGGVQLILGQLVFHFGVFALIGVVATVILETAEVDETFFPTMMVVVPVFEIFFIMLLMLIGPSAGVSLPWWKFFIGDLMATSAILAFFLERHPTLAHHLEGPWIRVVGEGSLAGIIGAVVVAVWFLAYDAAAGEIFRTPAILGAAIFQGIFNPAEVRITLPLVLGYTALHFFAFVMFGIATAVLLLAADYEPVFALAAIFLLAIFEIFFVGVLAIFNQAAISALGFWKILAGNVLAMIAMLGYFETQHRGWMPRLRERWEVLQLRRS
;
A
#
# COMPACT_ATOMS: atom_id res chain seq x y z
N MET A 1 -18.78 -17.45 -27.10
CA MET A 1 -17.42 -17.72 -26.58
C MET A 1 -17.60 -18.50 -25.27
N ASN A 2 -16.87 -19.60 -25.08
CA ASN A 2 -16.96 -20.39 -23.87
C ASN A 2 -16.51 -19.51 -22.65
N GLN A 3 -17.18 -19.64 -21.49
CA GLN A 3 -16.90 -18.84 -20.29
C GLN A 3 -15.40 -18.89 -19.94
N ARG A 4 -14.77 -20.06 -19.96
CA ARG A 4 -13.34 -20.22 -19.69
C ARG A 4 -12.44 -19.42 -20.63
N ILE A 5 -12.81 -19.33 -21.92
CA ILE A 5 -12.04 -18.54 -22.90
C ILE A 5 -12.22 -17.06 -22.61
N ARG A 6 -13.43 -16.62 -22.21
CA ARG A 6 -13.68 -15.22 -21.84
C ARG A 6 -12.85 -14.80 -20.65
N VAL A 7 -12.80 -15.61 -19.59
CA VAL A 7 -11.96 -15.36 -18.39
C VAL A 7 -10.50 -15.15 -18.75
N VAL A 8 -9.95 -16.05 -19.57
CA VAL A 8 -8.54 -15.95 -19.98
C VAL A 8 -8.30 -14.71 -20.85
N VAL A 9 -9.20 -14.41 -21.79
CA VAL A 9 -9.06 -13.24 -22.69
C VAL A 9 -9.20 -11.93 -21.92
N ASP A 10 -10.26 -11.79 -21.12
CA ASP A 10 -10.50 -10.55 -20.35
C ASP A 10 -9.39 -10.35 -19.32
N GLY A 11 -8.92 -11.43 -18.66
CA GLY A 11 -7.79 -11.38 -17.76
C GLY A 11 -6.48 -10.98 -18.42
N ALA A 12 -6.17 -11.59 -19.57
CA ALA A 12 -4.97 -11.24 -20.31
C ALA A 12 -4.99 -9.77 -20.79
N VAL A 13 -6.15 -9.28 -21.26
CA VAL A 13 -6.34 -7.88 -21.66
C VAL A 13 -6.15 -6.94 -20.45
N ALA A 14 -6.77 -7.25 -19.31
CA ALA A 14 -6.60 -6.49 -18.08
C ALA A 14 -5.12 -6.42 -17.67
N GLY A 15 -4.43 -7.55 -17.68
CA GLY A 15 -2.99 -7.61 -17.37
C GLY A 15 -2.15 -6.78 -18.35
N VAL A 16 -2.44 -6.86 -19.66
CA VAL A 16 -1.75 -6.04 -20.68
C VAL A 16 -1.98 -4.55 -20.43
N ILE A 17 -3.19 -4.13 -20.04
CA ILE A 17 -3.47 -2.73 -19.67
C ILE A 17 -2.56 -2.30 -18.52
N GLY A 18 -2.47 -3.09 -17.43
CA GLY A 18 -1.57 -2.80 -16.33
C GLY A 18 -0.10 -2.72 -16.75
N ALA A 19 0.35 -3.67 -17.58
CA ALA A 19 1.71 -3.68 -18.10
C ALA A 19 2.04 -2.42 -18.93
N VAL A 20 1.10 -1.97 -19.77
CA VAL A 20 1.25 -0.74 -20.57
C VAL A 20 1.36 0.48 -19.66
N VAL A 21 0.51 0.58 -18.63
CA VAL A 21 0.53 1.70 -17.68
C VAL A 21 1.89 1.80 -16.99
N ILE A 22 2.42 0.69 -16.46
CA ILE A 22 3.73 0.66 -15.82
C ILE A 22 4.85 0.98 -16.81
N ALA A 23 4.81 0.40 -18.00
CA ALA A 23 5.82 0.67 -19.02
C ALA A 23 5.85 2.16 -19.41
N LEU A 24 4.69 2.78 -19.62
CA LEU A 24 4.58 4.22 -19.90
C LEU A 24 5.06 5.07 -18.72
N TRP A 25 4.70 4.70 -17.49
CA TRP A 25 5.17 5.37 -16.29
C TRP A 25 6.70 5.46 -16.24
N TYR A 26 7.39 4.34 -16.40
CA TYR A 26 8.85 4.32 -16.40
C TYR A 26 9.47 5.03 -17.61
N VAL A 27 8.90 4.88 -18.80
CA VAL A 27 9.38 5.59 -19.99
C VAL A 27 9.32 7.10 -19.82
N ILE A 28 8.25 7.64 -19.21
CA ILE A 28 8.12 9.08 -18.94
C ILE A 28 9.24 9.56 -17.99
N PHE A 29 9.50 8.83 -16.90
CA PHE A 29 10.56 9.21 -15.96
C PHE A 29 11.96 9.08 -16.55
N ASP A 30 12.20 8.04 -17.31
CA ASP A 30 13.49 7.79 -17.96
C ASP A 30 13.77 8.85 -19.04
N ALA A 31 12.75 9.20 -19.82
CA ALA A 31 12.84 10.27 -20.82
C ALA A 31 13.09 11.64 -20.16
N ALA A 32 12.37 11.98 -19.08
CA ALA A 32 12.56 13.20 -18.32
C ALA A 32 13.98 13.30 -17.71
N ALA A 33 14.58 12.15 -17.38
CA ALA A 33 15.95 12.06 -16.88
C ALA A 33 17.01 12.05 -18.00
N GLY A 34 16.61 12.14 -19.28
CA GLY A 34 17.52 12.08 -20.44
C GLY A 34 18.16 10.70 -20.66
N ARG A 35 17.60 9.65 -20.06
CA ARG A 35 18.09 8.27 -20.13
C ARG A 35 16.96 7.32 -20.53
N PRO A 36 16.47 7.36 -21.79
CA PRO A 36 15.36 6.53 -22.22
C PRO A 36 15.67 5.04 -22.03
N LEU A 37 14.68 4.29 -21.53
CA LEU A 37 14.76 2.85 -21.24
C LEU A 37 15.76 2.43 -20.15
N ASN A 38 16.23 3.36 -19.30
CA ASN A 38 17.14 3.06 -18.20
C ASN A 38 16.51 2.08 -17.20
N SER A 39 15.23 2.26 -16.86
CA SER A 39 14.50 1.38 -15.95
C SER A 39 14.33 -0.03 -16.55
N ALA A 40 14.00 -0.13 -17.84
CA ALA A 40 13.91 -1.42 -18.54
C ALA A 40 15.26 -2.12 -18.59
N GLY A 41 16.35 -1.39 -18.82
CA GLY A 41 17.71 -1.92 -18.78
C GLY A 41 18.12 -2.42 -17.39
N ALA A 42 17.79 -1.68 -16.34
CA ALA A 42 18.04 -2.07 -14.95
C ALA A 42 17.27 -3.34 -14.57
N LEU A 43 16.01 -3.45 -14.96
CA LEU A 43 15.18 -4.64 -14.75
C LEU A 43 15.71 -5.84 -15.58
N ALA A 44 16.15 -5.62 -16.82
CA ALA A 44 16.80 -6.66 -17.62
C ALA A 44 18.10 -7.17 -16.97
N ALA A 45 18.89 -6.25 -16.39
CA ALA A 45 20.11 -6.64 -15.64
C ALA A 45 19.79 -7.49 -14.41
N THR A 46 18.68 -7.21 -13.73
CA THR A 46 18.24 -8.01 -12.59
C THR A 46 17.80 -9.42 -13.00
N LEU A 47 17.07 -9.54 -14.11
CA LEU A 47 16.56 -10.83 -14.59
C LEU A 47 17.65 -11.70 -15.24
N PHE A 48 18.52 -11.09 -16.04
CA PHE A 48 19.48 -11.83 -16.89
C PHE A 48 20.92 -11.73 -16.39
N GLY A 49 21.17 -10.95 -15.35
CA GLY A 49 22.47 -10.67 -14.78
C GLY A 49 23.20 -9.48 -15.46
N PRO A 50 24.03 -8.74 -14.69
CA PRO A 50 24.64 -7.48 -15.15
C PRO A 50 25.61 -7.69 -16.32
N VAL A 51 26.31 -8.82 -16.40
CA VAL A 51 27.26 -9.12 -17.48
C VAL A 51 26.53 -9.31 -18.82
N ARG A 52 25.39 -10.01 -18.82
CA ARG A 52 24.58 -10.17 -20.03
C ARG A 52 23.91 -8.87 -20.43
N ALA A 53 23.44 -8.09 -19.46
CA ALA A 53 22.83 -6.79 -19.72
C ALA A 53 23.78 -5.81 -20.41
N SER A 54 25.07 -5.81 -20.06
CA SER A 54 26.09 -4.97 -20.74
C SER A 54 26.42 -5.44 -22.15
N GLN A 55 26.18 -6.70 -22.48
CA GLN A 55 26.52 -7.30 -23.79
C GLN A 55 25.33 -7.41 -24.74
N GLY A 56 24.10 -7.51 -24.21
CA GLY A 56 22.90 -7.91 -24.96
C GLY A 56 22.05 -6.76 -25.52
N GLY A 57 22.30 -5.52 -25.12
CA GLY A 57 21.62 -4.33 -25.68
C GLY A 57 20.10 -4.48 -25.80
N VAL A 58 19.55 -4.15 -26.97
CA VAL A 58 18.11 -4.15 -27.27
C VAL A 58 17.45 -5.53 -27.07
N GLN A 59 18.15 -6.62 -27.31
CA GLN A 59 17.59 -7.98 -27.19
C GLN A 59 17.20 -8.32 -25.75
N LEU A 60 17.98 -7.88 -24.76
CA LEU A 60 17.66 -8.11 -23.35
C LEU A 60 16.50 -7.22 -22.87
N ILE A 61 16.44 -5.99 -23.38
CA ILE A 61 15.29 -5.11 -23.12
C ILE A 61 14.01 -5.74 -23.69
N LEU A 62 14.05 -6.26 -24.91
CA LEU A 62 12.90 -6.98 -25.50
C LEU A 62 12.54 -8.23 -24.68
N GLY A 63 13.52 -9.02 -24.25
CA GLY A 63 13.28 -10.17 -23.36
C GLY A 63 12.63 -9.77 -22.04
N GLN A 64 13.06 -8.66 -21.43
CA GLN A 64 12.46 -8.10 -20.22
C GLN A 64 11.03 -7.63 -20.49
N LEU A 65 10.75 -6.96 -21.62
CA LEU A 65 9.41 -6.54 -21.98
C LEU A 65 8.47 -7.73 -22.17
N VAL A 66 8.90 -8.77 -22.90
CA VAL A 66 8.12 -10.01 -23.08
C VAL A 66 7.81 -10.64 -21.71
N PHE A 67 8.79 -10.73 -20.84
CA PHE A 67 8.60 -11.24 -19.48
C PHE A 67 7.61 -10.38 -18.69
N HIS A 68 7.78 -9.06 -18.73
CA HIS A 68 6.90 -8.10 -18.04
C HIS A 68 5.43 -8.25 -18.49
N PHE A 69 5.18 -8.19 -19.80
CA PHE A 69 3.83 -8.36 -20.34
C PHE A 69 3.26 -9.76 -20.06
N GLY A 70 4.09 -10.80 -20.12
CA GLY A 70 3.69 -12.17 -19.79
C GLY A 70 3.27 -12.34 -18.33
N VAL A 71 4.04 -11.80 -17.40
CA VAL A 71 3.71 -11.82 -15.97
C VAL A 71 2.43 -11.05 -15.68
N PHE A 72 2.28 -9.86 -16.24
CA PHE A 72 1.06 -9.06 -16.06
C PHE A 72 -0.18 -9.73 -16.68
N ALA A 73 -0.05 -10.35 -17.85
CA ALA A 73 -1.13 -11.11 -18.45
C ALA A 73 -1.57 -12.28 -17.56
N LEU A 74 -0.58 -12.99 -16.95
CA LEU A 74 -0.87 -14.05 -16.00
C LEU A 74 -1.57 -13.53 -14.74
N ILE A 75 -1.07 -12.43 -14.17
CA ILE A 75 -1.70 -11.76 -13.01
C ILE A 75 -3.13 -11.36 -13.33
N GLY A 76 -3.38 -10.79 -14.52
CA GLY A 76 -4.71 -10.40 -14.97
C GLY A 76 -5.65 -11.60 -15.08
N VAL A 77 -5.18 -12.74 -15.60
CA VAL A 77 -5.97 -13.97 -15.66
C VAL A 77 -6.31 -14.48 -14.27
N VAL A 78 -5.33 -14.51 -13.35
CA VAL A 78 -5.57 -14.89 -11.95
C VAL A 78 -6.56 -13.94 -11.28
N ALA A 79 -6.41 -12.64 -11.49
CA ALA A 79 -7.33 -11.62 -10.97
C ALA A 79 -8.77 -11.83 -11.49
N THR A 80 -8.94 -12.20 -12.77
CA THR A 80 -10.27 -12.47 -13.33
C THR A 80 -10.91 -13.73 -12.73
N VAL A 81 -10.14 -14.80 -12.51
CA VAL A 81 -10.62 -16.00 -11.80
C VAL A 81 -11.08 -15.66 -10.38
N ILE A 82 -10.30 -14.83 -9.71
CA ILE A 82 -10.62 -14.34 -8.36
C ILE A 82 -11.91 -13.50 -8.38
N LEU A 83 -12.07 -12.61 -9.36
CA LEU A 83 -13.26 -11.77 -9.51
C LEU A 83 -14.53 -12.57 -9.84
N GLU A 84 -14.45 -13.61 -10.67
CA GLU A 84 -15.60 -14.49 -10.90
C GLU A 84 -16.04 -15.21 -9.60
N THR A 85 -15.10 -15.50 -8.71
CA THR A 85 -15.42 -16.04 -7.38
C THR A 85 -16.08 -14.97 -6.49
N ALA A 86 -15.64 -13.72 -6.61
CA ALA A 86 -16.19 -12.59 -5.86
C ALA A 86 -17.61 -12.19 -6.30
N GLU A 87 -17.99 -12.46 -7.55
CA GLU A 87 -19.38 -12.27 -8.03
C GLU A 87 -20.37 -13.22 -7.33
N VAL A 88 -19.87 -14.35 -6.81
CA VAL A 88 -20.69 -15.38 -6.13
C VAL A 88 -20.69 -15.20 -4.62
N ASP A 89 -19.63 -14.62 -4.06
CA ASP A 89 -19.44 -14.45 -2.61
C ASP A 89 -19.22 -12.97 -2.26
N GLU A 90 -20.23 -12.35 -1.66
CA GLU A 90 -20.22 -10.93 -1.26
C GLU A 90 -19.10 -10.58 -0.26
N THR A 91 -18.56 -11.58 0.45
CA THR A 91 -17.49 -11.37 1.45
C THR A 91 -16.09 -11.39 0.82
N PHE A 92 -15.97 -11.98 -0.37
CA PHE A 92 -14.68 -12.19 -1.02
C PHE A 92 -14.06 -10.88 -1.55
N PHE A 93 -14.88 -10.00 -2.13
CA PHE A 93 -14.40 -8.71 -2.65
C PHE A 93 -13.80 -7.81 -1.57
N PRO A 94 -14.44 -7.64 -0.39
CA PRO A 94 -13.83 -6.95 0.76
C PRO A 94 -12.49 -7.52 1.16
N THR A 95 -12.40 -8.85 1.22
CA THR A 95 -11.16 -9.53 1.59
C THR A 95 -10.03 -9.21 0.61
N MET A 96 -10.33 -9.18 -0.69
CA MET A 96 -9.34 -8.82 -1.71
C MET A 96 -8.88 -7.37 -1.62
N MET A 97 -9.77 -6.42 -1.30
CA MET A 97 -9.39 -5.02 -1.11
C MET A 97 -8.41 -4.82 0.05
N VAL A 98 -8.38 -5.74 1.01
CA VAL A 98 -7.39 -5.74 2.09
C VAL A 98 -6.12 -6.49 1.70
N VAL A 99 -6.28 -7.66 1.07
CA VAL A 99 -5.16 -8.55 0.74
C VAL A 99 -4.24 -7.94 -0.31
N VAL A 100 -4.79 -7.27 -1.33
CA VAL A 100 -3.98 -6.68 -2.42
C VAL A 100 -3.01 -5.60 -1.93
N PRO A 101 -3.42 -4.57 -1.17
CA PRO A 101 -2.49 -3.59 -0.63
C PRO A 101 -1.46 -4.19 0.34
N VAL A 102 -1.84 -5.17 1.15
CA VAL A 102 -0.91 -5.87 2.05
C VAL A 102 0.14 -6.64 1.24
N PHE A 103 -0.27 -7.32 0.18
CA PHE A 103 0.64 -8.02 -0.72
C PHE A 103 1.57 -7.05 -1.45
N GLU A 104 1.06 -5.91 -1.90
CA GLU A 104 1.84 -4.87 -2.57
C GLU A 104 2.91 -4.27 -1.64
N ILE A 105 2.54 -3.96 -0.39
CA ILE A 105 3.48 -3.50 0.63
C ILE A 105 4.55 -4.57 0.89
N PHE A 106 4.16 -5.84 1.03
CA PHE A 106 5.09 -6.95 1.21
C PHE A 106 6.05 -7.10 0.02
N PHE A 107 5.54 -6.98 -1.21
CA PHE A 107 6.33 -7.07 -2.44
C PHE A 107 7.34 -5.91 -2.55
N ILE A 108 6.93 -4.69 -2.22
CA ILE A 108 7.83 -3.53 -2.17
C ILE A 108 8.93 -3.74 -1.12
N MET A 109 8.60 -4.26 0.06
CA MET A 109 9.60 -4.60 1.07
C MET A 109 10.60 -5.65 0.59
N LEU A 110 10.11 -6.68 -0.09
CA LEU A 110 10.96 -7.72 -0.67
C LEU A 110 11.90 -7.13 -1.73
N LEU A 111 11.41 -6.27 -2.60
CA LEU A 111 12.23 -5.55 -3.58
C LEU A 111 13.27 -4.64 -2.90
N MET A 112 12.92 -3.98 -1.80
CA MET A 112 13.88 -3.18 -1.03
C MET A 112 14.96 -4.02 -0.36
N LEU A 113 14.62 -5.23 0.07
CA LEU A 113 15.57 -6.15 0.69
C LEU A 113 16.55 -6.74 -0.34
N ILE A 114 16.07 -7.06 -1.54
CA ILE A 114 16.84 -7.71 -2.61
C ILE A 114 17.50 -6.66 -3.54
N GLY A 115 16.87 -5.51 -3.74
CA GLY A 115 17.26 -4.49 -4.70
C GLY A 115 18.70 -3.97 -4.59
N PRO A 116 19.22 -3.67 -3.39
CA PRO A 116 20.61 -3.24 -3.24
C PRO A 116 21.63 -4.29 -3.65
N SER A 117 21.35 -5.56 -3.38
CA SER A 117 22.23 -6.68 -3.79
C SER A 117 22.15 -6.98 -5.29
N ALA A 118 21.04 -6.63 -5.93
CA ALA A 118 20.83 -6.78 -7.37
C ALA A 118 21.33 -5.57 -8.19
N GLY A 119 21.87 -4.53 -7.54
CA GLY A 119 22.35 -3.31 -8.21
C GLY A 119 21.22 -2.43 -8.79
N VAL A 120 19.99 -2.67 -8.40
CA VAL A 120 18.82 -1.88 -8.86
C VAL A 120 18.67 -0.66 -7.97
N SER A 121 19.00 0.52 -8.50
CA SER A 121 18.89 1.81 -7.82
C SER A 121 17.59 2.56 -8.16
N LEU A 122 16.51 1.83 -8.44
CA LEU A 122 15.23 2.47 -8.73
C LEU A 122 14.56 2.90 -7.42
N PRO A 123 14.09 4.16 -7.31
CA PRO A 123 13.39 4.62 -6.12
C PRO A 123 12.09 3.81 -5.91
N TRP A 124 11.91 3.23 -4.74
CA TRP A 124 10.76 2.38 -4.39
C TRP A 124 9.40 3.07 -4.62
N TRP A 125 9.30 4.38 -4.42
CA TRP A 125 8.07 5.15 -4.64
C TRP A 125 7.61 5.14 -6.10
N LYS A 126 8.53 4.96 -7.05
CA LYS A 126 8.18 4.82 -8.47
C LYS A 126 7.47 3.49 -8.74
N PHE A 127 7.90 2.41 -8.07
CA PHE A 127 7.18 1.14 -8.14
C PHE A 127 5.78 1.30 -7.54
N PHE A 128 5.69 1.82 -6.33
CA PHE A 128 4.42 1.99 -5.63
C PHE A 128 3.38 2.80 -6.43
N ILE A 129 3.77 3.97 -6.97
CA ILE A 129 2.85 4.78 -7.77
C ILE A 129 2.52 4.10 -9.09
N GLY A 130 3.49 3.46 -9.74
CA GLY A 130 3.27 2.70 -10.97
C GLY A 130 2.27 1.57 -10.77
N ASP A 131 2.44 0.79 -9.72
CA ASP A 131 1.55 -0.33 -9.37
C ASP A 131 0.15 0.15 -8.98
N LEU A 132 0.04 1.25 -8.23
CA LEU A 132 -1.24 1.87 -7.92
C LEU A 132 -2.00 2.33 -9.18
N MET A 133 -1.28 2.94 -10.14
CA MET A 133 -1.87 3.36 -11.42
C MET A 133 -2.30 2.14 -12.25
N ALA A 134 -1.46 1.09 -12.31
CA ALA A 134 -1.77 -0.14 -13.03
C ALA A 134 -2.97 -0.86 -12.42
N THR A 135 -2.99 -1.02 -11.10
CA THR A 135 -4.10 -1.63 -10.36
C THR A 135 -5.40 -0.85 -10.57
N SER A 136 -5.34 0.49 -10.54
CA SER A 136 -6.49 1.35 -10.82
C SER A 136 -7.02 1.16 -12.25
N ALA A 137 -6.14 1.06 -13.24
CA ALA A 137 -6.51 0.85 -14.64
C ALA A 137 -7.12 -0.55 -14.87
N ILE A 138 -6.54 -1.58 -14.25
CA ILE A 138 -7.07 -2.95 -14.26
C ILE A 138 -8.46 -2.99 -13.63
N LEU A 139 -8.62 -2.37 -12.46
CA LEU A 139 -9.90 -2.31 -11.76
C LEU A 139 -10.95 -1.57 -12.58
N ALA A 140 -10.62 -0.43 -13.19
CA ALA A 140 -11.52 0.30 -14.05
C ALA A 140 -12.00 -0.56 -15.25
N PHE A 141 -11.09 -1.31 -15.87
CA PHE A 141 -11.43 -2.25 -16.94
C PHE A 141 -12.40 -3.35 -16.46
N PHE A 142 -12.15 -3.91 -15.27
CA PHE A 142 -13.03 -4.94 -14.72
C PHE A 142 -14.42 -4.40 -14.35
N LEU A 143 -14.51 -3.21 -13.78
CA LEU A 143 -15.80 -2.58 -13.45
C LEU A 143 -16.63 -2.31 -14.72
N GLU A 144 -15.99 -1.95 -15.83
CA GLU A 144 -16.67 -1.79 -17.12
C GLU A 144 -17.16 -3.13 -17.69
N ARG A 145 -16.38 -4.21 -17.51
CA ARG A 145 -16.72 -5.55 -18.04
C ARG A 145 -17.68 -6.34 -17.18
N HIS A 146 -17.72 -6.05 -15.87
CA HIS A 146 -18.52 -6.72 -14.87
C HIS A 146 -19.42 -5.71 -14.13
N PRO A 147 -20.54 -5.27 -14.75
CA PRO A 147 -21.44 -4.26 -14.15
C PRO A 147 -22.02 -4.69 -12.79
N THR A 148 -22.17 -5.99 -12.56
CA THR A 148 -22.59 -6.57 -11.29
C THR A 148 -21.63 -6.21 -10.14
N LEU A 149 -20.32 -6.19 -10.40
CA LEU A 149 -19.31 -5.74 -9.45
C LEU A 149 -19.48 -4.24 -9.13
N ALA A 150 -19.82 -3.41 -10.13
CA ALA A 150 -20.07 -2.00 -9.91
C ALA A 150 -21.27 -1.78 -8.98
N HIS A 151 -22.33 -2.58 -9.10
CA HIS A 151 -23.47 -2.55 -8.19
C HIS A 151 -23.12 -2.95 -6.75
N HIS A 152 -22.20 -3.89 -6.56
CA HIS A 152 -21.69 -4.22 -5.21
C HIS A 152 -20.85 -3.09 -4.60
N LEU A 153 -20.27 -2.21 -5.43
CA LEU A 153 -19.57 -1.01 -4.99
C LEU A 153 -20.53 0.16 -4.68
N GLU A 154 -21.78 0.13 -5.21
CA GLU A 154 -22.79 1.12 -4.89
C GLU A 154 -23.44 0.81 -3.53
N GLY A 155 -23.47 1.76 -2.64
CA GLY A 155 -24.16 1.64 -1.34
C GLY A 155 -23.19 1.47 -0.16
N PRO A 156 -22.93 0.25 0.36
CA PRO A 156 -22.10 0.12 1.58
C PRO A 156 -20.66 0.58 1.39
N TRP A 157 -20.12 0.47 0.16
CA TRP A 157 -18.74 0.80 -0.14
C TRP A 157 -18.42 2.28 -0.12
N ILE A 158 -19.31 3.14 -0.63
CA ILE A 158 -19.14 4.60 -0.54
C ILE A 158 -19.04 5.01 0.93
N ARG A 159 -19.86 4.40 1.77
CA ARG A 159 -19.83 4.64 3.22
C ARG A 159 -18.51 4.13 3.83
N VAL A 160 -18.12 2.88 3.54
CA VAL A 160 -16.89 2.26 4.05
C VAL A 160 -15.65 3.04 3.65
N VAL A 161 -15.54 3.42 2.37
CA VAL A 161 -14.43 4.25 1.89
C VAL A 161 -14.46 5.63 2.54
N GLY A 162 -15.63 6.24 2.68
CA GLY A 162 -15.79 7.53 3.36
C GLY A 162 -15.39 7.48 4.84
N GLU A 163 -15.93 6.52 5.58
CA GLU A 163 -15.61 6.29 6.99
C GLU A 163 -14.14 5.94 7.21
N GLY A 164 -13.61 5.03 6.39
CA GLY A 164 -12.20 4.64 6.46
C GLY A 164 -11.25 5.79 6.12
N SER A 165 -11.57 6.57 5.10
CA SER A 165 -10.78 7.75 4.73
C SER A 165 -10.77 8.78 5.84
N LEU A 166 -11.92 9.05 6.45
CA LEU A 166 -12.02 10.02 7.55
C LEU A 166 -11.28 9.52 8.80
N ALA A 167 -11.41 8.22 9.14
CA ALA A 167 -10.63 7.61 10.22
C ALA A 167 -9.13 7.74 9.97
N GLY A 168 -8.67 7.44 8.75
CA GLY A 168 -7.28 7.59 8.35
C GLY A 168 -6.80 9.05 8.44
N ILE A 169 -7.58 10.01 7.97
CA ILE A 169 -7.26 11.45 8.11
C ILE A 169 -7.12 11.83 9.59
N ILE A 170 -8.03 11.36 10.45
CA ILE A 170 -7.95 11.60 11.90
C ILE A 170 -6.63 11.06 12.46
N GLY A 171 -6.28 9.80 12.16
CA GLY A 171 -5.02 9.20 12.59
C GLY A 171 -3.81 9.98 12.10
N ALA A 172 -3.78 10.33 10.81
CA ALA A 172 -2.71 11.12 10.20
C ALA A 172 -2.53 12.48 10.87
N VAL A 173 -3.63 13.20 11.13
CA VAL A 173 -3.61 14.50 11.82
C VAL A 173 -3.08 14.37 13.24
N VAL A 174 -3.49 13.34 13.98
CA VAL A 174 -3.02 13.11 15.35
C VAL A 174 -1.50 12.94 15.39
N VAL A 175 -0.93 12.10 14.51
CA VAL A 175 0.53 11.91 14.43
C VAL A 175 1.23 13.17 13.94
N ALA A 176 0.68 13.85 12.93
CA ALA A 176 1.28 15.08 12.41
C ALA A 176 1.33 16.18 13.48
N VAL A 177 0.25 16.38 14.23
CA VAL A 177 0.20 17.37 15.34
C VAL A 177 1.13 16.97 16.47
N TRP A 178 1.20 15.68 16.81
CA TRP A 178 2.10 15.15 17.82
C TRP A 178 3.56 15.49 17.51
N PHE A 179 4.04 15.18 16.32
CA PHE A 179 5.41 15.47 15.93
C PHE A 179 5.66 16.96 15.68
N LEU A 180 4.67 17.68 15.15
CA LEU A 180 4.78 19.13 15.01
C LEU A 180 4.99 19.83 16.36
N ALA A 181 4.36 19.35 17.44
CA ALA A 181 4.56 19.88 18.77
C ALA A 181 6.00 19.64 19.27
N TYR A 182 6.58 18.46 19.01
CA TYR A 182 7.98 18.18 19.35
C TYR A 182 8.96 19.01 18.50
N ASP A 183 8.72 19.10 17.20
CA ASP A 183 9.55 19.88 16.29
C ASP A 183 9.52 21.37 16.67
N ALA A 184 8.34 21.90 17.00
CA ALA A 184 8.18 23.29 17.45
C ALA A 184 8.89 23.54 18.80
N ALA A 185 8.79 22.60 19.75
CA ALA A 185 9.47 22.70 21.03
C ALA A 185 11.01 22.65 20.89
N ALA A 186 11.50 21.96 19.85
CA ALA A 186 12.92 21.93 19.50
C ALA A 186 13.38 23.15 18.67
N GLY A 187 12.45 24.02 18.25
CA GLY A 187 12.75 25.20 17.39
C GLY A 187 12.97 24.85 15.92
N GLU A 188 12.66 23.64 15.50
CA GLU A 188 12.86 23.13 14.13
C GLU A 188 11.55 22.65 13.51
N ILE A 189 10.60 23.54 13.29
CA ILE A 189 9.30 23.23 12.72
C ILE A 189 9.46 22.42 11.41
N PHE A 190 8.72 21.31 11.28
CA PHE A 190 8.77 20.36 10.18
C PHE A 190 10.05 19.55 10.03
N ARG A 191 10.85 19.44 11.11
CA ARG A 191 12.06 18.62 11.10
C ARG A 191 11.76 17.14 10.85
N THR A 192 10.77 16.60 11.53
CA THR A 192 10.33 15.20 11.40
C THR A 192 9.93 14.85 9.97
N PRO A 193 8.98 15.55 9.30
CA PRO A 193 8.63 15.22 7.93
C PRO A 193 9.77 15.46 6.94
N ALA A 194 10.68 16.39 7.21
CA ALA A 194 11.86 16.58 6.36
C ALA A 194 12.85 15.41 6.45
N ILE A 195 13.14 14.89 7.67
CA ILE A 195 14.01 13.72 7.85
C ILE A 195 13.43 12.49 7.14
N LEU A 196 12.17 12.20 7.37
CA LEU A 196 11.51 11.05 6.76
C LEU A 196 11.38 11.20 5.25
N GLY A 197 11.05 12.40 4.76
CA GLY A 197 11.01 12.71 3.33
C GLY A 197 12.38 12.59 2.66
N ALA A 198 13.46 13.05 3.29
CA ALA A 198 14.82 12.93 2.76
C ALA A 198 15.24 11.45 2.67
N ALA A 199 14.94 10.65 3.67
CA ALA A 199 15.20 9.22 3.65
C ALA A 199 14.46 8.52 2.50
N ILE A 200 13.17 8.85 2.33
CA ILE A 200 12.29 8.22 1.36
C ILE A 200 12.59 8.65 -0.08
N PHE A 201 12.74 9.96 -0.32
CA PHE A 201 12.83 10.50 -1.68
C PHE A 201 14.26 10.72 -2.17
N GLN A 202 15.21 10.90 -1.25
CA GLN A 202 16.59 11.24 -1.58
C GLN A 202 17.60 10.17 -1.14
N GLY A 203 17.20 9.19 -0.31
CA GLY A 203 18.10 8.19 0.24
C GLY A 203 19.10 8.78 1.25
N ILE A 204 18.79 9.94 1.84
CA ILE A 204 19.62 10.59 2.88
C ILE A 204 19.15 10.07 4.23
N PHE A 205 19.97 9.22 4.85
CA PHE A 205 19.65 8.57 6.12
C PHE A 205 20.29 9.27 7.35
N ASN A 206 21.25 10.17 7.12
CA ASN A 206 21.86 10.94 8.20
C ASN A 206 21.03 12.21 8.47
N PRO A 207 20.34 12.31 9.63
CA PRO A 207 19.51 13.47 9.94
C PRO A 207 20.26 14.80 9.94
N ALA A 208 21.58 14.80 10.27
CA ALA A 208 22.39 16.01 10.30
C ALA A 208 22.61 16.64 8.92
N GLU A 209 22.47 15.86 7.84
CA GLU A 209 22.63 16.33 6.45
C GLU A 209 21.32 16.85 5.85
N VAL A 210 20.19 16.60 6.54
CA VAL A 210 18.87 16.95 6.04
C VAL A 210 18.59 18.43 6.19
N ARG A 211 18.24 19.10 5.09
CA ARG A 211 17.72 20.47 5.09
C ARG A 211 16.20 20.43 5.00
N ILE A 212 15.53 21.23 5.83
CA ILE A 212 14.08 21.39 5.77
C ILE A 212 13.74 22.13 4.49
N THR A 213 13.09 21.47 3.56
CA THR A 213 12.63 22.05 2.29
C THR A 213 11.16 21.72 2.05
N LEU A 214 10.43 22.65 1.44
CA LEU A 214 9.00 22.48 1.16
C LEU A 214 8.67 21.20 0.38
N PRO A 215 9.42 20.80 -0.68
CA PRO A 215 9.14 19.55 -1.39
C PRO A 215 9.25 18.28 -0.51
N LEU A 216 10.23 18.23 0.40
CA LEU A 216 10.37 17.08 1.32
C LEU A 216 9.21 17.01 2.31
N VAL A 217 8.85 18.15 2.91
CA VAL A 217 7.76 18.25 3.88
C VAL A 217 6.44 17.89 3.21
N LEU A 218 6.11 18.48 2.08
CA LEU A 218 4.85 18.22 1.37
C LEU A 218 4.80 16.78 0.82
N GLY A 219 5.90 16.30 0.24
CA GLY A 219 5.97 14.94 -0.28
C GLY A 219 5.75 13.90 0.80
N TYR A 220 6.44 14.03 1.94
CA TYR A 220 6.23 13.13 3.07
C TYR A 220 4.83 13.25 3.66
N THR A 221 4.33 14.48 3.83
CA THR A 221 2.97 14.71 4.36
C THR A 221 1.92 14.03 3.47
N ALA A 222 2.02 14.18 2.15
CA ALA A 222 1.11 13.52 1.22
C ALA A 222 1.16 11.99 1.36
N LEU A 223 2.37 11.41 1.42
CA LEU A 223 2.56 9.97 1.61
C LEU A 223 2.02 9.49 2.95
N HIS A 224 2.27 10.25 4.02
CA HIS A 224 1.78 9.97 5.37
C HIS A 224 0.25 9.90 5.42
N PHE A 225 -0.43 10.94 4.91
CA PHE A 225 -1.89 10.95 4.83
C PHE A 225 -2.42 9.83 3.96
N PHE A 226 -1.81 9.57 2.81
CA PHE A 226 -2.18 8.47 1.93
C PHE A 226 -2.10 7.12 2.65
N ALA A 227 -0.99 6.82 3.34
CA ALA A 227 -0.82 5.58 4.10
C ALA A 227 -1.91 5.41 5.16
N PHE A 228 -2.18 6.45 5.97
CA PHE A 228 -3.22 6.41 6.99
C PHE A 228 -4.62 6.23 6.40
N VAL A 229 -4.93 6.88 5.29
CA VAL A 229 -6.21 6.71 4.59
C VAL A 229 -6.37 5.26 4.12
N MET A 230 -5.34 4.66 3.52
CA MET A 230 -5.40 3.27 3.08
C MET A 230 -5.62 2.30 4.25
N PHE A 231 -4.93 2.49 5.37
CA PHE A 231 -5.13 1.69 6.59
C PHE A 231 -6.50 1.93 7.22
N GLY A 232 -6.99 3.15 7.19
CA GLY A 232 -8.34 3.48 7.65
C GLY A 232 -9.42 2.77 6.84
N ILE A 233 -9.29 2.76 5.49
CA ILE A 233 -10.21 2.04 4.61
C ILE A 233 -10.12 0.53 4.87
N ALA A 234 -8.92 -0.04 4.97
CA ALA A 234 -8.74 -1.46 5.27
C ALA A 234 -9.39 -1.84 6.63
N THR A 235 -9.25 -0.98 7.64
CA THR A 235 -9.90 -1.17 8.95
C THR A 235 -11.41 -1.10 8.83
N ALA A 236 -11.97 -0.14 8.08
CA ALA A 236 -13.40 -0.01 7.85
C ALA A 236 -14.00 -1.24 7.15
N VAL A 237 -13.27 -1.82 6.19
CA VAL A 237 -13.64 -3.07 5.52
C VAL A 237 -13.74 -4.23 6.52
N LEU A 238 -12.75 -4.37 7.39
CA LEU A 238 -12.77 -5.41 8.42
C LEU A 238 -13.90 -5.21 9.42
N LEU A 239 -14.23 -3.96 9.76
CA LEU A 239 -15.36 -3.64 10.64
C LEU A 239 -16.70 -3.92 9.97
N LEU A 240 -16.84 -3.69 8.66
CA LEU A 240 -18.02 -4.11 7.92
C LEU A 240 -18.17 -5.66 7.96
N ALA A 241 -17.09 -6.39 7.76
CA ALA A 241 -17.10 -7.85 7.88
C ALA A 241 -17.40 -8.31 9.32
N ALA A 242 -17.05 -7.52 10.33
CA ALA A 242 -17.35 -7.80 11.74
C ALA A 242 -18.85 -7.75 12.08
N ASP A 243 -19.67 -7.10 11.26
CA ASP A 243 -21.13 -7.15 11.42
C ASP A 243 -21.69 -8.56 11.15
N TYR A 244 -21.02 -9.35 10.33
CA TYR A 244 -21.35 -10.76 10.04
C TYR A 244 -20.63 -11.72 10.97
N GLU A 245 -19.31 -11.54 11.16
CA GLU A 245 -18.47 -12.37 11.99
C GLU A 245 -17.58 -11.53 12.94
N PRO A 246 -17.86 -11.49 14.25
CA PRO A 246 -17.17 -10.61 15.22
C PRO A 246 -15.65 -10.80 15.30
N VAL A 247 -15.10 -11.92 14.82
CA VAL A 247 -13.65 -12.14 14.75
C VAL A 247 -12.93 -11.09 13.89
N PHE A 248 -13.60 -10.51 12.89
CA PHE A 248 -13.03 -9.47 12.05
C PHE A 248 -12.83 -8.13 12.78
N ALA A 249 -13.57 -7.87 13.88
CA ALA A 249 -13.28 -6.72 14.72
C ALA A 249 -11.94 -6.86 15.45
N LEU A 250 -11.59 -8.09 15.89
CA LEU A 250 -10.24 -8.35 16.39
C LEU A 250 -9.20 -8.19 15.28
N ALA A 251 -9.49 -8.66 14.08
CA ALA A 251 -8.60 -8.47 12.93
C ALA A 251 -8.36 -6.98 12.62
N ALA A 252 -9.37 -6.12 12.75
CA ALA A 252 -9.23 -4.67 12.59
C ALA A 252 -8.29 -4.06 13.64
N ILE A 253 -8.43 -4.46 14.92
CA ILE A 253 -7.53 -4.03 15.99
C ILE A 253 -6.10 -4.51 15.73
N PHE A 254 -5.95 -5.80 15.35
CA PHE A 254 -4.65 -6.36 15.01
C PHE A 254 -4.02 -5.69 13.79
N LEU A 255 -4.79 -5.34 12.77
CA LEU A 255 -4.30 -4.61 11.60
C LEU A 255 -3.69 -3.28 12.01
N LEU A 256 -4.38 -2.50 12.85
CA LEU A 256 -3.87 -1.23 13.36
C LEU A 256 -2.60 -1.43 14.19
N ALA A 257 -2.56 -2.44 15.07
CA ALA A 257 -1.38 -2.75 15.87
C ALA A 257 -0.20 -3.26 15.00
N ILE A 258 -0.47 -4.09 13.99
CA ILE A 258 0.56 -4.58 13.05
C ILE A 258 1.13 -3.44 12.23
N PHE A 259 0.31 -2.48 11.80
CA PHE A 259 0.78 -1.29 11.09
C PHE A 259 1.83 -0.53 11.88
N GLU A 260 1.63 -0.39 13.19
CA GLU A 260 2.56 0.25 14.10
C GLU A 260 3.90 -0.49 14.15
N ILE A 261 3.84 -1.80 14.40
CA ILE A 261 5.02 -2.66 14.48
C ILE A 261 5.76 -2.65 13.14
N PHE A 262 5.02 -2.67 12.04
CA PHE A 262 5.56 -2.62 10.69
C PHE A 262 6.30 -1.31 10.42
N PHE A 263 5.69 -0.15 10.71
CA PHE A 263 6.31 1.15 10.50
C PHE A 263 7.61 1.30 11.30
N VAL A 264 7.57 0.94 12.58
CA VAL A 264 8.76 0.96 13.44
C VAL A 264 9.81 -0.03 12.96
N GLY A 265 9.39 -1.23 12.51
CA GLY A 265 10.28 -2.26 11.98
C GLY A 265 10.99 -1.80 10.70
N VAL A 266 10.27 -1.17 9.78
CA VAL A 266 10.85 -0.59 8.56
C VAL A 266 11.88 0.50 8.91
N LEU A 267 11.54 1.41 9.80
CA LEU A 267 12.50 2.43 10.26
C LEU A 267 13.71 1.78 10.94
N ALA A 268 13.53 0.74 11.76
CA ALA A 268 14.62 0.06 12.46
C ALA A 268 15.60 -0.62 11.49
N ILE A 269 15.08 -1.21 10.42
CA ILE A 269 15.91 -1.91 9.44
C ILE A 269 16.60 -0.93 8.48
N PHE A 270 15.86 0.06 7.97
CA PHE A 270 16.33 0.92 6.89
C PHE A 270 16.85 2.28 7.36
N ASN A 271 16.45 2.76 8.53
CA ASN A 271 16.85 4.08 9.02
C ASN A 271 16.93 4.17 10.55
N GLN A 272 17.85 3.41 11.15
CA GLN A 272 18.10 3.45 12.58
C GLN A 272 18.46 4.86 13.07
N ALA A 273 19.14 5.67 12.24
CA ALA A 273 19.47 7.05 12.56
C ALA A 273 18.21 7.93 12.71
N ALA A 274 17.16 7.70 11.89
CA ALA A 274 15.90 8.39 12.07
C ALA A 274 15.21 8.00 13.39
N ILE A 275 15.19 6.72 13.76
CA ILE A 275 14.65 6.30 15.07
C ILE A 275 15.39 6.99 16.22
N SER A 276 16.72 7.07 16.14
CA SER A 276 17.52 7.73 17.16
C SER A 276 17.24 9.23 17.25
N ALA A 277 17.03 9.88 16.09
CA ALA A 277 16.74 11.31 16.01
C ALA A 277 15.31 11.65 16.45
N LEU A 278 14.33 10.85 16.02
CA LEU A 278 12.91 11.07 16.33
C LEU A 278 12.56 10.60 17.76
N GLY A 279 13.22 9.57 18.25
CA GLY A 279 12.97 8.92 19.54
C GLY A 279 11.90 7.84 19.44
N PHE A 280 12.30 6.58 19.68
CA PHE A 280 11.43 5.41 19.63
C PHE A 280 10.11 5.61 20.38
N TRP A 281 10.18 6.09 21.64
CA TRP A 281 8.99 6.29 22.46
C TRP A 281 8.04 7.37 21.93
N LYS A 282 8.57 8.39 21.25
CA LYS A 282 7.75 9.43 20.64
C LYS A 282 6.98 8.86 19.44
N ILE A 283 7.64 8.02 18.64
CA ILE A 283 7.01 7.33 17.51
C ILE A 283 5.89 6.43 18.02
N LEU A 284 6.21 5.57 19.00
CA LEU A 284 5.24 4.64 19.58
C LEU A 284 4.03 5.38 20.18
N ALA A 285 4.28 6.44 20.96
CA ALA A 285 3.21 7.21 21.60
C ALA A 285 2.30 7.90 20.56
N GLY A 286 2.88 8.54 19.53
CA GLY A 286 2.12 9.18 18.47
C GLY A 286 1.20 8.20 17.74
N ASN A 287 1.72 7.05 17.46
CA ASN A 287 1.03 5.99 16.76
C ASN A 287 -0.09 5.37 17.62
N VAL A 288 0.18 5.06 18.89
CA VAL A 288 -0.86 4.59 19.83
C VAL A 288 -1.99 5.61 19.95
N LEU A 289 -1.66 6.91 20.01
CA LEU A 289 -2.67 7.97 20.03
C LEU A 289 -3.51 7.98 18.75
N ALA A 290 -2.90 7.79 17.57
CA ALA A 290 -3.61 7.67 16.30
C ALA A 290 -4.54 6.46 16.29
N MET A 291 -4.06 5.30 16.72
CA MET A 291 -4.87 4.09 16.82
C MET A 291 -6.10 4.30 17.74
N ILE A 292 -5.90 4.91 18.91
CA ILE A 292 -7.01 5.22 19.84
C ILE A 292 -8.01 6.17 19.19
N ALA A 293 -7.53 7.20 18.49
CA ALA A 293 -8.40 8.17 17.83
C ALA A 293 -9.21 7.52 16.68
N MET A 294 -8.57 6.68 15.86
CA MET A 294 -9.22 5.93 14.79
C MET A 294 -10.28 4.96 15.34
N LEU A 295 -9.93 4.16 16.34
CA LEU A 295 -10.85 3.23 16.99
C LEU A 295 -12.03 3.98 17.67
N GLY A 296 -11.74 5.10 18.32
CA GLY A 296 -12.77 5.96 18.90
C GLY A 296 -13.74 6.48 17.86
N TYR A 297 -13.24 6.91 16.69
CA TYR A 297 -14.08 7.31 15.58
C TYR A 297 -14.95 6.15 15.07
N PHE A 298 -14.38 4.99 14.84
CA PHE A 298 -15.13 3.81 14.38
C PHE A 298 -16.20 3.37 15.39
N GLU A 299 -15.95 3.47 16.70
CA GLU A 299 -16.95 3.17 17.72
C GLU A 299 -18.15 4.12 17.64
N THR A 300 -17.95 5.38 17.22
CA THR A 300 -19.07 6.31 17.01
C THR A 300 -19.92 5.96 15.80
N GLN A 301 -19.33 5.37 14.76
CA GLN A 301 -20.02 4.99 13.52
C GLN A 301 -20.69 3.61 13.63
N HIS A 302 -20.04 2.67 14.30
CA HIS A 302 -20.49 1.28 14.46
C HIS A 302 -20.84 0.98 15.92
N ARG A 303 -21.76 1.75 16.48
CA ARG A 303 -22.17 1.60 17.90
C ARG A 303 -22.59 0.17 18.21
N GLY A 304 -21.90 -0.49 19.15
CA GLY A 304 -22.25 -1.79 19.66
C GLY A 304 -21.39 -2.97 19.16
N TRP A 305 -20.33 -2.74 18.38
CA TRP A 305 -19.42 -3.83 18.03
C TRP A 305 -18.56 -4.31 19.22
N MET A 306 -18.13 -3.40 20.10
CA MET A 306 -17.42 -3.72 21.34
C MET A 306 -18.24 -4.58 22.32
N PRO A 307 -19.50 -4.22 22.65
CA PRO A 307 -20.39 -5.08 23.44
C PRO A 307 -20.60 -6.45 22.85
N ARG A 308 -20.82 -6.56 21.51
CA ARG A 308 -20.97 -7.84 20.81
C ARG A 308 -19.74 -8.74 20.89
N LEU A 309 -18.54 -8.17 20.82
CA LEU A 309 -17.29 -8.90 21.05
C LEU A 309 -17.20 -9.45 22.46
N ARG A 310 -17.57 -8.65 23.45
CA ARG A 310 -17.54 -9.05 24.87
C ARG A 310 -18.52 -10.17 25.16
N GLU A 311 -19.74 -10.07 24.68
CA GLU A 311 -20.77 -11.13 24.85
C GLU A 311 -20.31 -12.46 24.22
N ARG A 312 -19.75 -12.43 23.02
CA ARG A 312 -19.20 -13.65 22.37
C ARG A 312 -18.01 -14.24 23.14
N TRP A 313 -17.16 -13.39 23.67
CA TRP A 313 -16.03 -13.83 24.48
C TRP A 313 -16.49 -14.54 25.77
N GLU A 314 -17.50 -13.98 26.43
CA GLU A 314 -18.10 -14.59 27.62
C GLU A 314 -18.74 -15.96 27.31
N VAL A 315 -19.47 -16.09 26.19
CA VAL A 315 -20.02 -17.36 25.72
C VAL A 315 -18.96 -18.40 25.42
N LEU A 316 -17.82 -18.00 24.83
CA LEU A 316 -16.71 -18.90 24.54
C LEU A 316 -16.00 -19.38 25.82
N GLN A 317 -15.90 -18.53 26.84
CA GLN A 317 -15.36 -18.92 28.14
C GLN A 317 -16.29 -19.93 28.87
N LEU A 318 -17.59 -19.69 28.81
CA LEU A 318 -18.59 -20.61 29.42
C LEU A 318 -18.64 -21.99 28.74
N ARG A 319 -18.26 -22.11 27.47
CA ARG A 319 -18.15 -23.41 26.77
C ARG A 319 -16.87 -24.18 27.09
N ARG A 320 -15.89 -23.55 27.72
CA ARG A 320 -14.60 -24.15 28.11
C ARG A 320 -14.53 -24.52 29.59
N SER A 321 -15.46 -24.05 30.38
CA SER A 321 -15.70 -24.44 31.79
C SER A 321 -16.69 -25.58 31.91
#